data_30d4a330cf372ea3d221641b5917a521
#
_entry.id   30d4a330cf372ea3d221641b5917a521
#
_cell.length_a   1.000
_cell.length_b   1.000
_cell.length_c   1.000
_cell.angle_alpha   90.00
_cell.angle_beta   90.00
_cell.angle_gamma   90.00
#
_symmetry.space_group_name_H-M   'P 1'
#
loop_
_entity.id
_entity.type
_entity.pdbx_description
1 polymer ?
#
loop_
_entity_poly.entity_id
_entity_poly.type
_entity_poly.pdbx_seq_one_letter_code
_entity_poly.pdbx_strand_id
1 'polypeptide(L)'
;MRALMSDSKVAVLEWRAWEGFLLTHVLGDDAERIEVDPFRELPSEEFDRICDSFSTVCFQINLSVRSRLPLRIRDLTNRFVERGVFVVNGLVQDIRKSTLQTHLETIGLNSVKVTPSGPAHEVLIVKTDLNYGGDLERRLPPESIAAAGFERLISPDIKGAYYYKTALREMLPPEIWNDPAIMIEKYIDNAESSFYRVYFAGERVIIVKAFAAHIIKKLSNDPRDTNYVSDLEHLKAGKDELELSATLKRDLVTFLEQSAVEFGCLDIVHDGNDNHYIVDLNLTPYAGRRPIDPFLTNFLRVGFGSPPQRKLSDFVASPLIAVAD
;
A
#
# COMPACT_ATOMS: atom_id res chain seq x y z
N MET A 1 10.95 -26.06 -12.44
CA MET A 1 10.45 -24.84 -11.76
C MET A 1 9.94 -25.09 -10.33
N ARG A 2 9.93 -26.31 -9.80
CA ARG A 2 9.52 -26.65 -8.41
C ARG A 2 10.67 -26.64 -7.39
N ALA A 3 11.91 -26.40 -7.79
CA ALA A 3 13.09 -26.66 -6.94
C ALA A 3 13.64 -25.46 -6.16
N LEU A 4 13.10 -24.24 -6.31
CA LEU A 4 13.65 -23.04 -5.66
C LEU A 4 12.83 -22.56 -4.44
N MET A 5 11.69 -23.16 -4.13
CA MET A 5 10.89 -22.80 -2.94
C MET A 5 10.81 -23.90 -1.87
N SER A 6 11.61 -24.99 -1.97
CA SER A 6 11.41 -26.16 -1.10
C SER A 6 11.82 -25.98 0.37
N ASP A 7 12.51 -24.87 0.74
CA ASP A 7 12.99 -24.68 2.11
C ASP A 7 12.69 -23.29 2.75
N SER A 8 12.15 -22.31 2.03
CA SER A 8 11.86 -21.02 2.63
C SER A 8 10.48 -21.03 3.31
N LYS A 9 10.48 -21.21 4.62
CA LYS A 9 9.26 -21.09 5.42
C LYS A 9 8.92 -19.62 5.65
N VAL A 10 7.66 -19.26 5.42
CA VAL A 10 7.14 -17.89 5.59
C VAL A 10 6.23 -17.81 6.81
N ALA A 11 6.47 -16.85 7.69
CA ALA A 11 5.52 -16.50 8.75
C ALA A 11 4.75 -15.23 8.36
N VAL A 12 3.45 -15.22 8.56
CA VAL A 12 2.60 -14.02 8.44
C VAL A 12 2.17 -13.59 9.83
N LEU A 13 2.75 -12.49 10.31
CA LEU A 13 2.34 -11.85 11.57
C LEU A 13 1.11 -11.00 11.26
N GLU A 14 -0.06 -11.46 11.71
CA GLU A 14 -1.32 -10.83 11.38
C GLU A 14 -2.09 -10.36 12.60
N TRP A 15 -2.70 -9.20 12.45
CA TRP A 15 -3.66 -8.71 13.44
C TRP A 15 -5.07 -9.02 12.97
N ARG A 16 -5.74 -9.95 13.67
CA ARG A 16 -7.04 -10.54 13.35
C ARG A 16 -7.00 -11.32 12.04
N ALA A 17 -7.27 -12.58 12.13
CA ALA A 17 -7.39 -13.48 10.98
C ALA A 17 -8.52 -13.03 10.05
N TRP A 18 -8.17 -12.30 8.99
CA TRP A 18 -9.13 -11.89 7.97
C TRP A 18 -8.94 -12.74 6.73
N GLU A 19 -9.97 -13.49 6.41
CA GLU A 19 -10.03 -14.16 5.11
C GLU A 19 -10.18 -13.11 3.99
N GLY A 20 -9.56 -13.38 2.84
CA GLY A 20 -9.72 -12.56 1.64
C GLY A 20 -8.66 -11.48 1.43
N PHE A 21 -7.62 -11.40 2.25
CA PHE A 21 -6.44 -10.62 1.90
C PHE A 21 -5.64 -11.31 0.78
N LEU A 22 -5.10 -10.50 -0.14
CA LEU A 22 -4.31 -10.99 -1.27
C LEU A 22 -3.13 -11.83 -0.79
N LEU A 23 -2.44 -11.42 0.28
CA LEU A 23 -1.31 -12.16 0.83
C LEU A 23 -1.68 -13.60 1.20
N THR A 24 -2.87 -13.81 1.80
CA THR A 24 -3.38 -15.13 2.14
C THR A 24 -3.59 -16.00 0.89
N HIS A 25 -4.13 -15.43 -0.19
CA HIS A 25 -4.30 -16.16 -1.45
C HIS A 25 -2.97 -16.45 -2.15
N VAL A 26 -2.01 -15.51 -2.07
CA VAL A 26 -0.70 -15.66 -2.70
C VAL A 26 0.14 -16.72 -1.99
N LEU A 27 0.19 -16.74 -0.68
CA LEU A 27 1.01 -17.67 0.09
C LEU A 27 0.30 -19.03 0.33
N GLY A 28 -1.03 -19.01 0.47
CA GLY A 28 -1.80 -20.25 0.72
C GLY A 28 -1.32 -20.99 1.97
N ASP A 29 -1.23 -22.31 1.86
CA ASP A 29 -0.79 -23.20 2.94
C ASP A 29 0.75 -23.21 3.14
N ASP A 30 1.51 -22.49 2.29
CA ASP A 30 2.97 -22.41 2.39
C ASP A 30 3.43 -21.43 3.51
N ALA A 31 2.50 -20.73 4.15
CA ALA A 31 2.80 -19.79 5.22
C ALA A 31 2.10 -20.16 6.53
N GLU A 32 2.83 -20.05 7.63
CA GLU A 32 2.23 -20.10 8.97
C GLU A 32 1.69 -18.73 9.35
N ARG A 33 0.43 -18.69 9.78
CA ARG A 33 -0.23 -17.46 10.23
C ARG A 33 -0.15 -17.38 11.74
N ILE A 34 0.48 -16.32 12.23
CA ILE A 34 0.72 -16.06 13.64
C ILE A 34 -0.06 -14.80 14.03
N GLU A 35 -1.07 -14.96 14.89
CA GLU A 35 -1.84 -13.83 15.37
C GLU A 35 -0.99 -13.00 16.35
N VAL A 36 -0.92 -11.70 16.09
CA VAL A 36 -0.21 -10.74 16.95
C VAL A 36 -1.13 -9.57 17.34
N ASP A 37 -0.93 -9.07 18.54
CA ASP A 37 -1.59 -7.84 18.99
C ASP A 37 -0.66 -6.65 18.70
N PRO A 38 -1.00 -5.74 17.76
CA PRO A 38 -0.14 -4.60 17.45
C PRO A 38 0.00 -3.61 18.60
N PHE A 39 -0.84 -3.72 19.64
CA PHE A 39 -0.81 -2.90 20.87
C PHE A 39 -0.01 -3.53 21.99
N ARG A 40 0.74 -4.58 21.73
CA ARG A 40 1.65 -5.24 22.66
C ARG A 40 2.99 -5.53 22.00
N GLU A 41 4.04 -5.60 22.78
CA GLU A 41 5.33 -6.09 22.31
C GLU A 41 5.23 -7.59 22.00
N LEU A 42 5.98 -8.03 20.98
CA LEU A 42 6.12 -9.46 20.67
C LEU A 42 6.95 -10.12 21.78
N PRO A 43 6.46 -11.19 22.44
CA PRO A 43 7.21 -11.92 23.46
C PRO A 43 8.56 -12.43 22.89
N SER A 44 9.62 -12.40 23.71
CA SER A 44 10.95 -12.82 23.27
C SER A 44 10.98 -14.30 22.85
N GLU A 45 10.27 -15.18 23.54
CA GLU A 45 10.17 -16.60 23.17
C GLU A 45 9.53 -16.79 21.81
N GLU A 46 8.49 -16.01 21.50
CA GLU A 46 7.83 -16.07 20.21
C GLU A 46 8.71 -15.48 19.10
N PHE A 47 9.42 -14.39 19.38
CA PHE A 47 10.42 -13.84 18.47
C PHE A 47 11.50 -14.86 18.11
N ASP A 48 12.09 -15.55 19.11
CA ASP A 48 13.12 -16.55 18.91
C ASP A 48 12.57 -17.75 18.12
N ARG A 49 11.37 -18.25 18.46
CA ARG A 49 10.68 -19.30 17.71
C ARG A 49 10.53 -18.95 16.23
N ILE A 50 10.12 -17.70 15.94
CA ILE A 50 9.96 -17.23 14.57
C ILE A 50 11.32 -17.22 13.86
N CYS A 51 12.36 -16.68 14.47
CA CYS A 51 13.70 -16.64 13.88
C CYS A 51 14.26 -18.04 13.57
N ASP A 52 14.00 -19.02 14.44
CA ASP A 52 14.52 -20.37 14.29
C ASP A 52 13.72 -21.22 13.28
N SER A 53 12.46 -20.83 12.99
CA SER A 53 11.55 -21.62 12.16
C SER A 53 11.33 -21.06 10.76
N PHE A 54 11.54 -19.76 10.54
CA PHE A 54 11.17 -19.08 9.30
C PHE A 54 12.32 -18.27 8.73
N SER A 55 12.43 -18.26 7.41
CA SER A 55 13.39 -17.41 6.68
C SER A 55 12.79 -16.08 6.23
N THR A 56 11.46 -15.98 6.25
CA THR A 56 10.74 -14.78 5.82
C THR A 56 9.59 -14.46 6.77
N VAL A 57 9.43 -13.17 7.09
CA VAL A 57 8.33 -12.65 7.90
C VAL A 57 7.57 -11.58 7.11
N CYS A 58 6.25 -11.66 7.09
CA CYS A 58 5.36 -10.67 6.50
C CYS A 58 4.49 -10.05 7.59
N PHE A 59 4.44 -8.71 7.68
CA PHE A 59 3.51 -8.02 8.56
C PHE A 59 2.18 -7.74 7.86
N GLN A 60 1.14 -8.46 8.21
CA GLN A 60 -0.24 -8.24 7.76
C GLN A 60 -1.03 -7.45 8.81
N ILE A 61 -0.59 -6.23 9.07
CA ILE A 61 -1.22 -5.31 10.01
C ILE A 61 -1.84 -4.17 9.20
N ASN A 62 -3.16 -4.23 9.10
CA ASN A 62 -3.94 -3.30 8.27
C ASN A 62 -4.27 -2.00 9.04
N LEU A 63 -3.24 -1.27 9.43
CA LEU A 63 -3.32 0.07 10.02
C LEU A 63 -2.44 1.02 9.21
N SER A 64 -2.93 2.24 9.00
CA SER A 64 -2.27 3.21 8.12
C SER A 64 -0.97 3.77 8.71
N VAL A 65 -0.89 3.91 10.04
CA VAL A 65 0.28 4.43 10.75
C VAL A 65 0.82 3.35 11.67
N ARG A 66 1.93 2.73 11.28
CA ARG A 66 2.57 1.63 12.02
C ARG A 66 3.61 2.10 13.02
N SER A 67 4.21 3.27 12.79
CA SER A 67 5.24 3.86 13.66
C SER A 67 4.76 4.11 15.09
N ARG A 68 3.46 4.25 15.27
CA ARG A 68 2.83 4.53 16.58
C ARG A 68 2.39 3.29 17.34
N LEU A 69 2.62 2.10 16.77
CA LEU A 69 2.17 0.86 17.38
C LEU A 69 3.18 0.36 18.43
N PRO A 70 2.73 -0.05 19.64
CA PRO A 70 3.57 -0.68 20.66
C PRO A 70 4.32 -1.93 20.19
N LEU A 71 3.83 -2.63 19.16
CA LEU A 71 4.53 -3.75 18.51
C LEU A 71 5.91 -3.37 17.95
N ARG A 72 6.16 -2.06 17.70
CA ARG A 72 7.45 -1.53 17.23
C ARG A 72 7.99 -2.26 15.99
N ILE A 73 7.16 -2.32 14.94
CA ILE A 73 7.46 -3.10 13.71
C ILE A 73 8.85 -2.81 13.16
N ARG A 74 9.31 -1.56 13.19
CA ARG A 74 10.64 -1.19 12.72
C ARG A 74 11.77 -1.83 13.53
N ASP A 75 11.64 -1.83 14.86
CA ASP A 75 12.63 -2.44 15.75
C ASP A 75 12.63 -3.97 15.58
N LEU A 76 11.44 -4.57 15.47
CA LEU A 76 11.32 -6.00 15.16
C LEU A 76 11.95 -6.33 13.81
N THR A 77 11.74 -5.49 12.80
CA THR A 77 12.35 -5.67 11.47
C THR A 77 13.88 -5.70 11.57
N ASN A 78 14.49 -4.74 12.27
CA ASN A 78 15.92 -4.72 12.46
C ASN A 78 16.43 -6.00 13.16
N ARG A 79 15.76 -6.40 14.24
CA ARG A 79 16.09 -7.64 14.98
C ARG A 79 15.94 -8.90 14.14
N PHE A 80 14.89 -9.01 13.32
CA PHE A 80 14.72 -10.13 12.39
C PHE A 80 15.82 -10.17 11.34
N VAL A 81 16.17 -9.02 10.76
CA VAL A 81 17.27 -8.91 9.76
C VAL A 81 18.61 -9.28 10.39
N GLU A 82 18.92 -8.87 11.62
CA GLU A 82 20.11 -9.27 12.38
C GLU A 82 20.21 -10.78 12.60
N ARG A 83 19.07 -11.47 12.68
CA ARG A 83 18.95 -12.94 12.77
C ARG A 83 18.91 -13.63 11.41
N GLY A 84 19.08 -12.89 10.30
CA GLY A 84 19.08 -13.43 8.94
C GLY A 84 17.70 -13.71 8.37
N VAL A 85 16.62 -13.21 9.00
CA VAL A 85 15.24 -13.35 8.52
C VAL A 85 14.91 -12.17 7.62
N PHE A 86 14.39 -12.45 6.42
CA PHE A 86 13.89 -11.41 5.53
C PHE A 86 12.53 -10.90 6.00
N VAL A 87 12.30 -9.58 5.94
CA VAL A 87 11.04 -8.98 6.40
C VAL A 87 10.37 -8.20 5.27
N VAL A 88 9.18 -8.61 4.91
CA VAL A 88 8.36 -7.96 3.87
C VAL A 88 7.64 -6.75 4.46
N ASN A 89 7.80 -5.58 3.83
CA ASN A 89 7.21 -4.30 4.24
C ASN A 89 7.57 -3.86 5.67
N GLY A 90 8.66 -4.40 6.22
CA GLY A 90 9.04 -4.12 7.61
C GLY A 90 9.52 -2.69 7.83
N LEU A 91 10.07 -2.05 6.81
CA LEU A 91 10.55 -0.67 6.89
C LEU A 91 9.45 0.37 6.75
N VAL A 92 8.31 0.03 6.13
CA VAL A 92 7.21 0.98 5.89
C VAL A 92 6.45 1.24 7.18
N GLN A 93 6.41 2.51 7.59
CA GLN A 93 5.86 2.95 8.86
C GLN A 93 4.56 3.76 8.74
N ASP A 94 4.36 4.44 7.63
CA ASP A 94 3.20 5.32 7.41
C ASP A 94 2.77 5.25 5.94
N ILE A 95 1.53 4.81 5.70
CA ILE A 95 0.92 4.71 4.36
C ILE A 95 -0.30 5.62 4.22
N ARG A 96 -0.41 6.65 5.05
CA ARG A 96 -1.44 7.68 4.86
C ARG A 96 -1.30 8.29 3.47
N LYS A 97 -2.40 8.75 2.93
CA LYS A 97 -2.42 9.36 1.58
C LYS A 97 -1.54 10.60 1.51
N SER A 98 -1.56 11.44 2.55
CA SER A 98 -0.69 12.62 2.66
C SER A 98 0.80 12.24 2.67
N THR A 99 1.16 11.19 3.40
CA THR A 99 2.54 10.66 3.45
C THR A 99 2.95 10.10 2.10
N LEU A 100 2.08 9.33 1.44
CA LEU A 100 2.31 8.82 0.08
C LEU A 100 2.58 9.97 -0.89
N GLN A 101 1.72 11.01 -0.91
CA GLN A 101 1.88 12.13 -1.84
C GLN A 101 3.19 12.89 -1.59
N THR A 102 3.59 13.08 -0.33
CA THR A 102 4.89 13.69 0.01
C THR A 102 6.06 12.81 -0.46
N HIS A 103 5.94 11.48 -0.35
CA HIS A 103 6.94 10.57 -0.87
C HIS A 103 7.06 10.66 -2.40
N LEU A 104 5.94 10.70 -3.13
CA LEU A 104 5.93 10.86 -4.59
C LEU A 104 6.65 12.15 -5.03
N GLU A 105 6.39 13.27 -4.36
CA GLU A 105 7.11 14.54 -4.59
C GLU A 105 8.62 14.36 -4.36
N THR A 106 9.02 13.66 -3.30
CA THR A 106 10.43 13.43 -2.95
C THR A 106 11.17 12.62 -4.02
N ILE A 107 10.51 11.65 -4.65
CA ILE A 107 11.09 10.80 -5.70
C ILE A 107 10.83 11.32 -7.13
N GLY A 108 10.29 12.54 -7.26
CA GLY A 108 10.08 13.21 -8.56
C GLY A 108 8.92 12.67 -9.38
N LEU A 109 7.96 12.01 -8.76
CA LEU A 109 6.72 11.56 -9.39
C LEU A 109 5.60 12.60 -9.22
N ASN A 110 4.59 12.51 -10.10
CA ASN A 110 3.42 13.39 -10.01
C ASN A 110 2.66 13.17 -8.71
N SER A 111 2.29 14.28 -8.06
CA SER A 111 1.47 14.30 -6.85
C SER A 111 0.11 14.94 -7.14
N VAL A 112 -0.91 14.44 -6.47
CA VAL A 112 -2.27 15.05 -6.49
C VAL A 112 -2.48 16.02 -5.32
N LYS A 113 -1.46 16.23 -4.49
CA LYS A 113 -1.51 17.15 -3.35
C LYS A 113 -1.79 18.58 -3.80
N VAL A 114 -2.64 19.26 -3.08
CA VAL A 114 -3.00 20.65 -3.33
C VAL A 114 -2.85 21.48 -2.07
N THR A 115 -2.77 22.81 -2.25
CA THR A 115 -2.74 23.79 -1.17
C THR A 115 -4.04 24.61 -1.17
N PRO A 116 -4.35 25.37 -0.11
CA PRO A 116 -5.49 26.30 -0.11
C PRO A 116 -5.47 27.28 -1.27
N SER A 117 -4.27 27.67 -1.73
CA SER A 117 -4.10 28.59 -2.85
C SER A 117 -4.20 27.85 -4.18
N GLY A 118 -4.92 28.45 -5.15
CA GLY A 118 -5.09 27.89 -6.49
C GLY A 118 -6.35 28.43 -7.17
N PRO A 119 -6.70 27.90 -8.36
CA PRO A 119 -7.89 28.34 -9.08
C PRO A 119 -9.18 28.08 -8.28
N ALA A 120 -10.01 29.12 -8.11
CA ALA A 120 -11.25 29.05 -7.30
C ALA A 120 -12.19 27.93 -7.76
N HIS A 121 -12.33 27.75 -9.08
CA HIS A 121 -13.22 26.77 -9.70
C HIS A 121 -12.58 25.40 -9.94
N GLU A 122 -11.39 25.15 -9.42
CA GLU A 122 -10.76 23.84 -9.51
C GLU A 122 -11.57 22.80 -8.72
N VAL A 123 -11.87 21.68 -9.37
CA VAL A 123 -12.54 20.54 -8.72
C VAL A 123 -11.52 19.76 -7.91
N LEU A 124 -11.83 19.56 -6.64
CA LEU A 124 -11.00 18.82 -5.69
C LEU A 124 -11.74 17.61 -5.16
N ILE A 125 -10.98 16.60 -4.71
CA ILE A 125 -11.47 15.46 -3.97
C ILE A 125 -11.11 15.62 -2.50
N VAL A 126 -12.10 15.54 -1.63
CA VAL A 126 -11.93 15.50 -0.18
C VAL A 126 -12.16 14.05 0.29
N LYS A 127 -11.17 13.46 0.94
CA LYS A 127 -11.22 12.09 1.43
C LYS A 127 -10.51 11.96 2.79
N THR A 128 -10.71 10.82 3.46
CA THR A 128 -9.94 10.52 4.68
C THR A 128 -8.48 10.28 4.34
N ASP A 129 -7.57 10.73 5.20
CA ASP A 129 -6.13 10.48 5.06
C ASP A 129 -5.77 9.02 5.32
N LEU A 130 -6.49 8.35 6.21
CA LEU A 130 -6.30 6.94 6.52
C LEU A 130 -6.87 6.02 5.42
N ASN A 131 -6.25 4.86 5.24
CA ASN A 131 -6.77 3.81 4.37
C ASN A 131 -8.11 3.27 4.89
N TYR A 132 -8.94 2.73 4.00
CA TYR A 132 -10.30 2.27 4.31
C TYR A 132 -11.13 3.30 5.09
N GLY A 133 -10.84 4.59 4.90
CA GLY A 133 -11.51 5.67 5.61
C GLY A 133 -11.24 5.67 7.12
N GLY A 134 -10.19 5.00 7.59
CA GLY A 134 -9.89 4.84 9.02
C GLY A 134 -10.87 3.91 9.76
N ASP A 135 -11.57 3.04 9.03
CA ASP A 135 -12.60 2.18 9.63
C ASP A 135 -12.01 1.18 10.64
N LEU A 136 -10.77 0.75 10.40
CA LEU A 136 -10.07 -0.15 11.33
C LEU A 136 -9.56 0.58 12.56
N GLU A 137 -8.99 1.75 12.38
CA GLU A 137 -8.55 2.61 13.47
C GLU A 137 -9.72 2.99 14.38
N ARG A 138 -10.91 3.27 13.81
CA ARG A 138 -12.14 3.56 14.59
C ARG A 138 -12.66 2.42 15.44
N ARG A 139 -12.38 1.18 15.04
CA ARG A 139 -12.83 -0.03 15.77
C ARG A 139 -11.86 -0.45 16.88
N LEU A 140 -10.78 0.29 17.05
CA LEU A 140 -9.85 0.05 18.15
C LEU A 140 -10.50 0.41 19.48
N PRO A 141 -10.08 -0.24 20.57
CA PRO A 141 -10.44 0.20 21.93
C PRO A 141 -9.99 1.65 22.16
N PRO A 142 -10.75 2.46 22.90
CA PRO A 142 -10.41 3.87 23.15
C PRO A 142 -9.00 4.07 23.70
N GLU A 143 -8.55 3.18 24.59
CA GLU A 143 -7.20 3.20 25.15
C GLU A 143 -6.11 2.97 24.10
N SER A 144 -6.37 2.13 23.10
CA SER A 144 -5.44 1.88 21.98
C SER A 144 -5.41 3.07 21.02
N ILE A 145 -6.57 3.69 20.76
CA ILE A 145 -6.66 4.92 19.96
C ILE A 145 -5.83 6.03 20.61
N ALA A 146 -6.00 6.23 21.93
CA ALA A 146 -5.27 7.23 22.71
C ALA A 146 -3.77 6.94 22.73
N ALA A 147 -3.37 5.70 23.04
CA ALA A 147 -1.98 5.30 23.10
C ALA A 147 -1.23 5.47 21.79
N ALA A 148 -1.91 5.25 20.64
CA ALA A 148 -1.36 5.44 19.31
C ALA A 148 -1.53 6.89 18.78
N GLY A 149 -2.23 7.77 19.50
CA GLY A 149 -2.52 9.15 19.09
C GLY A 149 -3.36 9.22 17.81
N PHE A 150 -4.25 8.26 17.61
CA PHE A 150 -5.13 8.20 16.41
C PHE A 150 -6.33 9.15 16.52
N GLU A 151 -6.64 9.72 17.68
CA GLU A 151 -7.81 10.60 17.88
C GLU A 151 -7.86 11.74 16.85
N ARG A 152 -6.71 12.32 16.53
CA ARG A 152 -6.60 13.42 15.58
C ARG A 152 -6.68 12.99 14.10
N LEU A 153 -6.47 11.69 13.84
CA LEU A 153 -6.50 11.13 12.49
C LEU A 153 -7.86 10.54 12.13
N ILE A 154 -8.75 10.44 13.12
CA ILE A 154 -10.09 9.88 12.97
C ILE A 154 -11.09 11.02 13.10
N SER A 155 -11.59 11.54 11.98
CA SER A 155 -12.64 12.55 12.02
C SER A 155 -13.96 11.96 12.52
N PRO A 156 -14.63 12.57 13.51
CA PRO A 156 -15.93 12.13 13.99
C PRO A 156 -17.03 12.32 12.95
N ASP A 157 -16.86 13.27 12.03
CA ASP A 157 -17.85 13.65 11.03
C ASP A 157 -17.76 12.81 9.76
N ILE A 158 -16.64 12.12 9.57
CA ILE A 158 -16.41 11.26 8.40
C ILE A 158 -16.69 9.82 8.79
N LYS A 159 -17.90 9.36 8.50
CA LYS A 159 -18.31 7.98 8.76
C LYS A 159 -18.31 7.16 7.48
N GLY A 160 -17.55 6.06 7.51
CA GLY A 160 -17.53 5.05 6.47
C GLY A 160 -16.24 4.99 5.64
N ALA A 161 -15.94 3.78 5.19
CA ALA A 161 -14.72 3.44 4.44
C ALA A 161 -14.60 4.16 3.07
N TYR A 162 -15.63 4.90 2.66
CA TYR A 162 -15.75 5.44 1.31
C TYR A 162 -16.19 6.91 1.31
N TYR A 163 -15.68 7.67 2.25
CA TYR A 163 -15.94 9.10 2.25
C TYR A 163 -15.10 9.79 1.18
N TYR A 164 -15.73 10.08 0.06
CA TYR A 164 -15.17 10.87 -1.02
C TYR A 164 -16.20 11.92 -1.42
N LYS A 165 -15.80 13.18 -1.37
CA LYS A 165 -16.62 14.29 -1.85
C LYS A 165 -15.82 15.06 -2.90
N THR A 166 -16.48 15.47 -3.96
CA THR A 166 -15.95 16.49 -4.87
C THR A 166 -16.51 17.84 -4.48
N ALA A 167 -15.68 18.85 -4.51
CA ALA A 167 -16.07 20.24 -4.27
C ALA A 167 -15.20 21.18 -5.10
N LEU A 168 -15.70 22.37 -5.39
CA LEU A 168 -14.87 23.45 -5.90
C LEU A 168 -13.99 23.98 -4.78
N ARG A 169 -12.75 24.40 -5.10
CA ARG A 169 -11.80 24.93 -4.12
C ARG A 169 -12.40 26.04 -3.27
N GLU A 170 -13.09 26.99 -3.90
CA GLU A 170 -13.72 28.13 -3.21
C GLU A 170 -14.85 27.73 -2.24
N MET A 171 -15.41 26.53 -2.40
CA MET A 171 -16.49 26.01 -1.53
C MET A 171 -15.96 25.27 -0.29
N LEU A 172 -14.66 25.02 -0.22
CA LEU A 172 -14.06 24.32 0.92
C LEU A 172 -13.83 25.30 2.09
N PRO A 173 -14.40 25.01 3.27
CA PRO A 173 -14.19 25.87 4.43
C PRO A 173 -12.71 25.84 4.86
N PRO A 174 -12.17 26.96 5.38
CA PRO A 174 -10.75 27.06 5.74
C PRO A 174 -10.27 25.99 6.72
N GLU A 175 -11.14 25.51 7.61
CA GLU A 175 -10.82 24.56 8.67
C GLU A 175 -10.41 23.20 8.11
N ILE A 176 -11.02 22.78 6.99
CA ILE A 176 -10.78 21.45 6.39
C ILE A 176 -9.35 21.29 5.88
N TRP A 177 -8.70 22.39 5.51
CA TRP A 177 -7.33 22.38 5.00
C TRP A 177 -6.27 22.03 6.03
N ASN A 178 -6.62 22.21 7.32
CA ASN A 178 -5.75 21.94 8.46
C ASN A 178 -6.22 20.72 9.27
N ASP A 179 -7.25 20.02 8.82
CA ASP A 179 -7.72 18.81 9.49
C ASP A 179 -6.80 17.62 9.17
N PRO A 180 -6.04 17.09 10.14
CA PRO A 180 -5.11 15.98 9.91
C PRO A 180 -5.79 14.64 9.57
N ALA A 181 -7.11 14.56 9.70
CA ALA A 181 -7.88 13.37 9.30
C ALA A 181 -8.27 13.40 7.81
N ILE A 182 -8.02 14.52 7.13
CA ILE A 182 -8.50 14.80 5.78
C ILE A 182 -7.32 14.92 4.82
N MET A 183 -7.47 14.31 3.66
CA MET A 183 -6.64 14.56 2.49
C MET A 183 -7.48 15.27 1.43
N ILE A 184 -6.96 16.38 0.91
CA ILE A 184 -7.54 17.12 -0.22
C ILE A 184 -6.62 16.93 -1.42
N GLU A 185 -7.19 16.47 -2.53
CA GLU A 185 -6.46 16.13 -3.74
C GLU A 185 -7.06 16.84 -4.95
N LYS A 186 -6.23 17.07 -5.94
CA LYS A 186 -6.68 17.46 -7.27
C LYS A 186 -7.54 16.35 -7.87
N TYR A 187 -8.71 16.72 -8.41
CA TYR A 187 -9.47 15.79 -9.25
C TYR A 187 -8.75 15.61 -10.60
N ILE A 188 -8.43 14.39 -10.94
CA ILE A 188 -7.84 14.06 -12.23
C ILE A 188 -8.97 13.68 -13.18
N ASP A 189 -9.24 14.52 -14.16
CA ASP A 189 -10.22 14.24 -15.20
C ASP A 189 -9.68 13.14 -16.13
N ASN A 190 -10.46 12.10 -16.28
CA ASN A 190 -10.12 10.93 -17.06
C ASN A 190 -11.27 10.58 -18.00
N ALA A 191 -11.20 11.12 -19.22
CA ALA A 191 -12.22 10.93 -20.24
C ALA A 191 -12.45 9.45 -20.62
N GLU A 192 -11.42 8.60 -20.49
CA GLU A 192 -11.54 7.17 -20.73
C GLU A 192 -12.27 6.41 -19.61
N SER A 193 -12.48 7.03 -18.48
CA SER A 193 -13.04 6.39 -17.28
C SER A 193 -12.30 5.12 -16.86
N SER A 194 -10.99 5.06 -17.13
CA SER A 194 -10.11 3.94 -16.77
C SER A 194 -9.15 4.33 -15.64
N PHE A 195 -8.56 3.33 -14.99
CA PHE A 195 -7.49 3.49 -14.01
C PHE A 195 -6.64 2.22 -13.99
N TYR A 196 -5.47 2.30 -13.37
CA TYR A 196 -4.63 1.13 -13.18
C TYR A 196 -4.63 0.72 -11.72
N ARG A 197 -4.81 -0.58 -11.47
CA ARG A 197 -4.53 -1.19 -10.19
C ARG A 197 -3.33 -2.11 -10.35
N VAL A 198 -2.29 -1.85 -9.57
CA VAL A 198 -1.01 -2.54 -9.69
C VAL A 198 -0.75 -3.35 -8.44
N TYR A 199 -0.75 -4.67 -8.56
CA TYR A 199 -0.34 -5.58 -7.50
C TYR A 199 1.13 -5.93 -7.71
N PHE A 200 1.89 -5.98 -6.62
CA PHE A 200 3.31 -6.34 -6.70
C PHE A 200 3.75 -7.21 -5.53
N ALA A 201 4.76 -8.04 -5.78
CA ALA A 201 5.49 -8.83 -4.79
C ALA A 201 6.95 -8.94 -5.24
N GLY A 202 7.87 -8.35 -4.48
CA GLY A 202 9.25 -8.20 -4.91
C GLY A 202 9.33 -7.53 -6.28
N GLU A 203 9.90 -8.24 -7.25
CA GLU A 203 10.02 -7.75 -8.63
C GLU A 203 8.84 -8.11 -9.53
N ARG A 204 7.87 -8.89 -9.03
CA ARG A 204 6.70 -9.33 -9.81
C ARG A 204 5.60 -8.29 -9.77
N VAL A 205 5.07 -7.94 -10.93
CA VAL A 205 4.07 -6.87 -11.09
C VAL A 205 2.91 -7.36 -11.94
N ILE A 206 1.68 -7.18 -11.43
CA ILE A 206 0.44 -7.39 -12.17
C ILE A 206 -0.25 -6.06 -12.30
N ILE A 207 -0.46 -5.59 -13.51
CA ILE A 207 -1.12 -4.32 -13.80
C ILE A 207 -2.50 -4.62 -14.37
N VAL A 208 -3.52 -4.16 -13.69
CA VAL A 208 -4.91 -4.26 -14.14
C VAL A 208 -5.34 -2.89 -14.66
N LYS A 209 -5.57 -2.76 -15.98
CA LYS A 209 -6.29 -1.61 -16.53
C LYS A 209 -7.77 -1.89 -16.36
N ALA A 210 -8.43 -1.15 -15.49
CA ALA A 210 -9.84 -1.32 -15.16
C ALA A 210 -10.66 -0.10 -15.59
N PHE A 211 -11.92 -0.35 -15.96
CA PHE A 211 -12.85 0.69 -16.39
C PHE A 211 -13.93 0.91 -15.34
N ALA A 212 -14.08 2.15 -14.88
CA ALA A 212 -15.09 2.52 -13.90
C ALA A 212 -15.61 3.94 -14.18
N ALA A 213 -16.86 4.05 -14.53
CA ALA A 213 -17.50 5.33 -14.85
C ALA A 213 -17.67 6.23 -13.60
N HIS A 214 -17.54 5.69 -12.39
CA HIS A 214 -17.68 6.44 -11.16
C HIS A 214 -16.42 7.23 -10.82
N ILE A 215 -16.59 8.38 -10.14
CA ILE A 215 -15.47 9.21 -9.64
C ILE A 215 -14.52 8.39 -8.77
N ILE A 216 -15.08 7.56 -7.89
CA ILE A 216 -14.31 6.62 -7.09
C ILE A 216 -14.03 5.39 -7.95
N LYS A 217 -12.77 5.23 -8.34
CA LYS A 217 -12.33 4.13 -9.18
C LYS A 217 -12.20 2.86 -8.33
N LYS A 218 -13.01 1.86 -8.65
CA LYS A 218 -12.97 0.54 -8.01
C LYS A 218 -13.01 -0.52 -9.09
N LEU A 219 -12.33 -1.64 -8.85
CA LEU A 219 -12.42 -2.79 -9.72
C LEU A 219 -13.89 -3.21 -9.86
N SER A 220 -14.34 -3.28 -11.09
CA SER A 220 -15.61 -3.85 -11.51
C SER A 220 -15.29 -5.05 -12.39
N ASN A 221 -16.27 -5.89 -12.69
CA ASN A 221 -16.12 -6.94 -13.71
C ASN A 221 -16.48 -6.38 -15.09
N ASP A 222 -15.86 -5.27 -15.50
CA ASP A 222 -16.07 -4.72 -16.82
C ASP A 222 -15.36 -5.64 -17.84
N PRO A 223 -16.01 -6.05 -18.92
CA PRO A 223 -15.40 -6.94 -19.94
C PRO A 223 -14.21 -6.30 -20.68
N ARG A 224 -13.99 -4.99 -20.51
CA ARG A 224 -12.82 -4.28 -21.04
C ARG A 224 -11.62 -4.33 -20.12
N ASP A 225 -11.78 -4.81 -18.88
CA ASP A 225 -10.66 -4.90 -17.93
C ASP A 225 -9.59 -5.81 -18.50
N THR A 226 -8.34 -5.37 -18.43
CA THR A 226 -7.19 -6.08 -19.00
C THR A 226 -6.12 -6.27 -17.94
N ASN A 227 -5.59 -7.48 -17.86
CA ASN A 227 -4.49 -7.82 -16.96
C ASN A 227 -3.18 -7.92 -17.75
N TYR A 228 -2.16 -7.23 -17.26
CA TYR A 228 -0.79 -7.31 -17.74
C TYR A 228 0.09 -7.90 -16.66
N VAL A 229 0.96 -8.83 -17.02
CA VAL A 229 1.93 -9.46 -16.10
C VAL A 229 3.33 -9.12 -16.57
N SER A 230 4.17 -8.64 -15.68
CA SER A 230 5.55 -8.27 -15.98
C SER A 230 6.42 -8.44 -14.74
N ASP A 231 7.71 -8.30 -14.92
CA ASP A 231 8.63 -8.07 -13.82
C ASP A 231 9.35 -6.73 -13.99
N LEU A 232 9.99 -6.29 -12.92
CA LEU A 232 10.61 -4.98 -12.84
C LEU A 232 11.73 -4.81 -13.90
N GLU A 233 12.50 -5.86 -14.18
CA GLU A 233 13.56 -5.82 -15.17
C GLU A 233 13.02 -5.68 -16.59
N HIS A 234 11.92 -6.34 -16.93
CA HIS A 234 11.25 -6.17 -18.22
C HIS A 234 10.64 -4.76 -18.37
N LEU A 235 10.01 -4.24 -17.30
CA LEU A 235 9.50 -2.87 -17.32
C LEU A 235 10.61 -1.85 -17.54
N LYS A 236 11.79 -2.00 -16.90
CA LYS A 236 12.97 -1.15 -17.08
C LYS A 236 13.53 -1.24 -18.49
N ALA A 237 13.62 -2.43 -19.04
CA ALA A 237 14.20 -2.66 -20.34
C ALA A 237 13.32 -2.13 -21.49
N GLY A 238 12.04 -1.79 -21.23
CA GLY A 238 11.07 -1.41 -22.24
C GLY A 238 10.82 -2.51 -23.30
N LYS A 239 11.18 -3.74 -22.95
CA LYS A 239 11.11 -4.92 -23.85
C LYS A 239 9.80 -5.71 -23.71
N ASP A 240 8.92 -5.24 -22.83
CA ASP A 240 7.63 -5.86 -22.67
C ASP A 240 6.73 -5.49 -23.86
N GLU A 241 6.05 -6.47 -24.41
CA GLU A 241 5.03 -6.32 -25.45
C GLU A 241 3.74 -5.67 -24.89
N LEU A 242 3.82 -5.07 -23.67
CA LEU A 242 2.67 -4.49 -23.02
C LEU A 242 2.30 -3.16 -23.67
N GLU A 243 1.04 -3.04 -24.10
CA GLU A 243 0.45 -1.79 -24.59
C GLU A 243 0.23 -0.77 -23.45
N LEU A 244 1.28 -0.54 -22.64
CA LEU A 244 1.32 0.45 -21.57
C LEU A 244 2.22 1.61 -21.98
N SER A 245 1.84 2.81 -21.55
CA SER A 245 2.64 3.98 -21.87
C SER A 245 4.05 3.89 -21.23
N ALA A 246 5.03 4.45 -21.91
CA ALA A 246 6.40 4.52 -21.41
C ALA A 246 6.48 5.31 -20.09
N THR A 247 5.62 6.32 -19.95
CA THR A 247 5.51 7.13 -18.73
C THR A 247 5.04 6.28 -17.56
N LEU A 248 3.97 5.49 -17.72
CA LEU A 248 3.49 4.61 -16.66
C LEU A 248 4.55 3.60 -16.23
N LYS A 249 5.25 2.96 -17.19
CA LYS A 249 6.31 1.99 -16.90
C LYS A 249 7.44 2.63 -16.09
N ARG A 250 7.92 3.80 -16.52
CA ARG A 250 8.95 4.56 -15.82
C ARG A 250 8.51 4.92 -14.39
N ASP A 251 7.29 5.41 -14.22
CA ASP A 251 6.79 5.86 -12.92
C ASP A 251 6.62 4.67 -11.96
N LEU A 252 6.16 3.51 -12.45
CA LEU A 252 6.11 2.27 -11.68
C LEU A 252 7.49 1.80 -11.23
N VAL A 253 8.45 1.77 -12.16
CA VAL A 253 9.84 1.40 -11.85
C VAL A 253 10.41 2.35 -10.79
N THR A 254 10.26 3.67 -10.98
CA THR A 254 10.75 4.68 -10.03
C THR A 254 10.14 4.47 -8.66
N PHE A 255 8.82 4.27 -8.57
CA PHE A 255 8.16 4.04 -7.30
C PHE A 255 8.65 2.76 -6.62
N LEU A 256 8.66 1.63 -7.33
CA LEU A 256 9.03 0.34 -6.76
C LEU A 256 10.52 0.28 -6.34
N GLU A 257 11.40 1.01 -7.02
CA GLU A 257 12.81 1.06 -6.66
C GLU A 257 13.10 2.00 -5.49
N GLN A 258 12.39 3.14 -5.42
CA GLN A 258 12.67 4.18 -4.44
C GLN A 258 11.77 4.12 -3.20
N SER A 259 10.81 3.21 -3.17
CA SER A 259 9.97 2.94 -2.01
C SER A 259 10.37 1.62 -1.36
N ALA A 260 10.45 1.56 -0.05
CA ALA A 260 10.76 0.34 0.70
C ALA A 260 9.54 -0.59 0.81
N VAL A 261 8.82 -0.76 -0.30
CA VAL A 261 7.64 -1.63 -0.37
C VAL A 261 7.97 -2.88 -1.18
N GLU A 262 7.75 -4.05 -0.59
CA GLU A 262 8.01 -5.33 -1.23
C GLU A 262 6.74 -6.05 -1.66
N PHE A 263 5.60 -5.75 -1.03
CA PHE A 263 4.30 -6.34 -1.33
C PHE A 263 3.18 -5.32 -1.15
N GLY A 264 2.25 -5.30 -2.07
CA GLY A 264 1.09 -4.42 -1.95
C GLY A 264 0.31 -4.19 -3.23
N CYS A 265 -0.45 -3.09 -3.21
CA CYS A 265 -1.24 -2.64 -4.32
C CYS A 265 -1.21 -1.11 -4.42
N LEU A 266 -1.11 -0.60 -5.64
CA LEU A 266 -1.25 0.81 -5.97
C LEU A 266 -2.53 1.04 -6.77
N ASP A 267 -3.21 2.15 -6.51
CA ASP A 267 -4.22 2.68 -7.41
C ASP A 267 -3.64 3.92 -8.12
N ILE A 268 -3.71 3.92 -9.46
CA ILE A 268 -3.12 4.94 -10.32
C ILE A 268 -4.21 5.48 -11.25
N VAL A 269 -4.42 6.77 -11.22
CA VAL A 269 -5.27 7.48 -12.17
C VAL A 269 -4.40 8.19 -13.21
N HIS A 270 -4.96 8.47 -14.39
CA HIS A 270 -4.25 9.16 -15.45
C HIS A 270 -5.13 10.23 -16.09
N ASP A 271 -4.53 11.27 -16.62
CA ASP A 271 -5.21 12.29 -17.43
C ASP A 271 -5.06 11.99 -18.93
N GLY A 272 -5.69 12.83 -19.76
CA GLY A 272 -5.63 12.72 -21.21
C GLY A 272 -4.26 13.04 -21.84
N ASN A 273 -3.27 13.48 -21.04
CA ASN A 273 -1.93 13.86 -21.48
C ASN A 273 -0.85 12.83 -21.10
N ASP A 274 -1.25 11.61 -20.79
CA ASP A 274 -0.35 10.53 -20.33
C ASP A 274 0.39 10.84 -19.02
N ASN A 275 -0.14 11.73 -18.18
CA ASN A 275 0.35 11.90 -16.82
C ASN A 275 -0.34 10.89 -15.91
N HIS A 276 0.46 10.21 -15.08
CA HIS A 276 0.01 9.21 -14.14
C HIS A 276 0.17 9.72 -12.71
N TYR A 277 -0.81 9.38 -11.86
CA TYR A 277 -0.87 9.82 -10.46
C TYR A 277 -1.19 8.63 -9.57
N ILE A 278 -0.25 8.24 -8.70
CA ILE A 278 -0.49 7.22 -7.68
C ILE A 278 -1.32 7.87 -6.58
N VAL A 279 -2.54 7.38 -6.35
CA VAL A 279 -3.51 7.99 -5.43
C VAL A 279 -3.77 7.16 -4.17
N ASP A 280 -3.33 5.91 -4.15
CA ASP A 280 -3.42 5.03 -2.98
C ASP A 280 -2.32 3.97 -2.96
N LEU A 281 -1.84 3.64 -1.76
CA LEU A 281 -0.94 2.52 -1.48
C LEU A 281 -1.56 1.66 -0.40
N ASN A 282 -1.70 0.37 -0.68
CA ASN A 282 -2.24 -0.59 0.27
C ASN A 282 -1.29 -1.78 0.44
N LEU A 283 -0.79 -1.99 1.66
CA LEU A 283 0.11 -3.10 2.00
C LEU A 283 -0.64 -4.39 2.38
N THR A 284 -1.95 -4.29 2.54
CA THR A 284 -2.83 -5.41 2.89
C THR A 284 -4.04 -5.42 1.97
N PRO A 285 -3.83 -5.52 0.63
CA PRO A 285 -4.92 -5.44 -0.33
C PRO A 285 -5.93 -6.56 -0.12
N TYR A 286 -7.21 -6.17 -0.07
CA TYR A 286 -8.32 -7.11 0.03
C TYR A 286 -8.72 -7.59 -1.37
N ALA A 287 -8.67 -8.88 -1.58
CA ALA A 287 -8.98 -9.52 -2.86
C ALA A 287 -10.36 -10.22 -2.85
N GLY A 288 -11.07 -10.18 -1.71
CA GLY A 288 -12.34 -10.87 -1.53
C GLY A 288 -12.17 -12.33 -1.11
N ARG A 289 -13.31 -13.00 -0.92
CA ARG A 289 -13.35 -14.42 -0.54
C ARG A 289 -13.40 -15.38 -1.72
N ARG A 290 -13.53 -14.84 -2.95
CA ARG A 290 -13.56 -15.67 -4.15
C ARG A 290 -12.14 -16.12 -4.50
N PRO A 291 -11.97 -17.32 -5.05
CA PRO A 291 -10.67 -17.75 -5.56
C PRO A 291 -10.16 -16.74 -6.59
N ILE A 292 -8.90 -16.35 -6.46
CA ILE A 292 -8.19 -15.56 -7.46
C ILE A 292 -7.63 -16.54 -8.48
N ASP A 293 -7.43 -16.07 -9.72
CA ASP A 293 -6.77 -16.88 -10.74
C ASP A 293 -5.45 -17.46 -10.21
N PRO A 294 -5.31 -18.80 -10.18
CA PRO A 294 -4.10 -19.45 -9.67
C PRO A 294 -2.82 -19.02 -10.40
N PHE A 295 -2.92 -18.63 -11.68
CA PHE A 295 -1.78 -18.10 -12.41
C PHE A 295 -1.28 -16.80 -11.77
N LEU A 296 -2.16 -15.86 -11.46
CA LEU A 296 -1.81 -14.56 -10.87
C LEU A 296 -1.23 -14.73 -9.44
N THR A 297 -1.84 -15.59 -8.62
CA THR A 297 -1.33 -15.85 -7.28
C THR A 297 0.04 -16.53 -7.30
N ASN A 298 0.25 -17.51 -8.17
CA ASN A 298 1.54 -18.17 -8.33
C ASN A 298 2.60 -17.22 -8.88
N PHE A 299 2.23 -16.33 -9.80
CA PHE A 299 3.14 -15.33 -10.33
C PHE A 299 3.65 -14.38 -9.24
N LEU A 300 2.76 -13.85 -8.38
CA LEU A 300 3.16 -13.02 -7.24
C LEU A 300 3.96 -13.81 -6.20
N ARG A 301 3.60 -15.08 -5.94
CA ARG A 301 4.32 -15.94 -4.99
C ARG A 301 5.81 -16.06 -5.31
N VAL A 302 6.16 -16.14 -6.58
CA VAL A 302 7.58 -16.20 -7.01
C VAL A 302 8.36 -14.97 -6.54
N GLY A 303 7.71 -13.81 -6.41
CA GLY A 303 8.35 -12.59 -5.90
C GLY A 303 8.84 -12.67 -4.46
N PHE A 304 8.27 -13.56 -3.63
CA PHE A 304 8.76 -13.80 -2.26
C PHE A 304 10.01 -14.68 -2.21
N GLY A 305 10.30 -15.46 -3.26
CA GLY A 305 11.48 -16.34 -3.34
C GLY A 305 12.78 -15.63 -3.69
N SER A 306 12.70 -14.39 -4.16
CA SER A 306 13.87 -13.58 -4.54
C SER A 306 13.64 -12.13 -4.12
N PRO A 307 13.60 -11.88 -2.81
CA PRO A 307 13.36 -10.51 -2.34
C PRO A 307 14.55 -9.62 -2.71
N PRO A 308 14.29 -8.37 -3.15
CA PRO A 308 15.35 -7.42 -3.40
C PRO A 308 16.13 -7.16 -2.09
N GLN A 309 17.45 -7.28 -2.14
CA GLN A 309 18.31 -6.93 -1.00
C GLN A 309 18.38 -5.41 -0.88
N ARG A 310 17.48 -4.83 -0.09
CA ARG A 310 17.40 -3.39 0.16
C ARG A 310 17.88 -3.07 1.57
N LYS A 311 18.68 -2.02 1.71
CA LYS A 311 19.15 -1.54 3.01
C LYS A 311 18.36 -0.32 3.42
N LEU A 312 18.16 -0.14 4.72
CA LEU A 312 17.51 1.07 5.25
C LEU A 312 18.21 2.36 4.77
N SER A 313 19.54 2.32 4.62
CA SER A 313 20.33 3.44 4.08
C SER A 313 19.87 3.92 2.69
N ASP A 314 19.27 3.04 1.91
CA ASP A 314 18.86 3.34 0.54
C ASP A 314 17.58 4.23 0.51
N PHE A 315 16.88 4.33 1.65
CA PHE A 315 15.55 4.95 1.77
C PHE A 315 15.44 6.01 2.87
N VAL A 316 16.54 6.48 3.43
CA VAL A 316 16.56 7.39 4.61
C VAL A 316 15.71 8.66 4.41
N ALA A 317 15.57 9.14 3.18
CA ALA A 317 14.77 10.31 2.86
C ALA A 317 13.28 10.01 2.58
N SER A 318 12.85 8.74 2.64
CA SER A 318 11.48 8.37 2.31
C SER A 318 10.52 8.68 3.46
N PRO A 319 9.49 9.53 3.27
CA PRO A 319 8.43 9.77 4.26
C PRO A 319 7.69 8.50 4.68
N LEU A 320 7.61 7.47 3.81
CA LEU A 320 6.99 6.19 4.13
C LEU A 320 7.71 5.43 5.27
N ILE A 321 8.99 5.74 5.51
CA ILE A 321 9.86 5.08 6.49
C ILE A 321 10.08 5.97 7.73
N ALA A 322 9.89 7.28 7.59
CA ALA A 322 10.06 8.21 8.70
C ALA A 322 9.10 7.85 9.85
N VAL A 323 9.62 7.92 11.07
CA VAL A 323 8.77 7.86 12.27
C VAL A 323 8.07 9.21 12.35
N ALA A 324 6.74 9.22 12.29
CA ALA A 324 5.98 10.44 12.54
C ALA A 324 6.16 10.83 14.01
N ASP A 325 6.71 12.03 14.24
CA ASP A 325 6.80 12.66 15.57
C ASP A 325 5.41 12.93 16.16
#